data_ef86fa1791cdb9b5b77bcd9d238fb264
#
_entry.id   ef86fa1791cdb9b5b77bcd9d238fb264
#
_cell.length_a   1.000
_cell.length_b   1.000
_cell.length_c   1.000
_cell.angle_alpha   90.00
_cell.angle_beta   90.00
_cell.angle_gamma   90.00
#
_symmetry.space_group_name_H-M   'P 1'
#
loop_
_entity.id
_entity.type
_entity.pdbx_description
1 polymer ?
#
loop_
_entity_poly.entity_id
_entity_poly.type
_entity_poly.pdbx_seq_one_letter_code
_entity_poly.pdbx_strand_id
1 'polypeptide(L)'
;MRFIPLLLLPLLACSQAPVENTRPPLPEGPPAIPVESGSRSVSQAPAAFPETFEAGSKGAYTAAEEALGTGRWLLEDALIGTSEQDHKHGARAARLRGQGRLRMQFDAPAGVRTIRVSSAMYGQDAAGTWELWGSVDGGRTYRRIGQPVRVQGPRLLSTTFQAGATTTPLRLEIRKTDGAATRLNIDDIALEAARGAAVAGGSVATAPTSSQPGTSLPPATTAQADAVVTSRDDNMALGNPSGATADVNNPTNYLLVKPQFTIGYNAQRGTPTWVSWHLNRAWMGSAPRQDDFRPDPALPRPFYQVSRNSYTGSGFDKGHNCPSADRTTDLDDNSATFLMTNMIPQAANNNQRTWSGLEEWTRGQVQRGQEVYVVMGCYGKGGTGLNGLKTTIDQGRVTVPARVWKLLVLLPEGTNDLQRIAAGQARIIAIDTPNDQSVSPDWSRYRVSVDALEAATGLDLLSKLPLAVQTRLQKSADTGPIR
;
A
#
# COMPACT_ATOMS: atom_id res chain seq x y z
N MET A 1 -0.17 4.40 -72.32
CA MET A 1 1.03 5.16 -72.72
C MET A 1 0.76 6.65 -72.60
N ARG A 2 1.21 7.29 -71.58
CA ARG A 2 1.50 8.72 -71.51
C ARG A 2 2.39 8.94 -70.29
N PHE A 3 3.66 9.31 -70.55
CA PHE A 3 4.68 9.68 -69.58
C PHE A 3 4.44 11.11 -69.11
N ILE A 4 4.64 11.37 -67.83
CA ILE A 4 4.76 12.71 -67.23
C ILE A 4 6.14 12.81 -66.57
N PRO A 5 6.95 13.83 -66.87
CA PRO A 5 8.34 13.93 -66.43
C PRO A 5 8.49 14.51 -64.99
N LEU A 6 9.47 13.99 -64.30
CA LEU A 6 9.95 14.39 -62.98
C LEU A 6 10.75 15.67 -63.08
N LEU A 7 10.38 16.75 -62.36
CA LEU A 7 11.16 18.00 -62.24
C LEU A 7 12.00 17.92 -60.96
N LEU A 8 13.33 17.93 -61.14
CA LEU A 8 14.30 18.15 -60.04
C LEU A 8 14.48 19.64 -59.84
N LEU A 9 14.37 20.12 -58.58
CA LEU A 9 14.84 21.43 -58.15
C LEU A 9 16.08 21.26 -57.26
N PRO A 10 17.12 22.16 -57.37
CA PRO A 10 18.34 22.04 -56.60
C PRO A 10 18.22 22.69 -55.23
N LEU A 11 18.82 22.05 -54.20
CA LEU A 11 19.03 22.59 -52.86
C LEU A 11 20.16 23.63 -52.87
N LEU A 12 19.85 24.89 -52.50
CA LEU A 12 20.85 25.89 -52.14
C LEU A 12 21.20 25.70 -50.65
N ALA A 13 22.45 25.39 -50.36
CA ALA A 13 23.01 25.40 -49.02
C ALA A 13 23.45 26.83 -48.68
N CYS A 14 22.89 27.42 -47.63
CA CYS A 14 23.35 28.64 -47.01
C CYS A 14 24.16 28.31 -45.76
N SER A 15 25.48 28.53 -45.83
CA SER A 15 26.44 28.50 -44.75
C SER A 15 26.29 29.75 -43.89
N GLN A 16 26.02 29.63 -42.59
CA GLN A 16 26.16 30.72 -41.64
C GLN A 16 27.27 30.37 -40.65
N ALA A 17 28.24 31.30 -40.49
CA ALA A 17 29.33 31.24 -39.56
C ALA A 17 28.87 31.50 -38.11
N PRO A 18 29.57 30.98 -37.08
CA PRO A 18 29.19 31.18 -35.69
C PRO A 18 29.55 32.60 -35.21
N VAL A 19 28.59 33.24 -34.53
CA VAL A 19 28.80 34.54 -33.85
C VAL A 19 29.30 34.25 -32.46
N GLU A 20 30.53 34.68 -32.17
CA GLU A 20 31.17 34.64 -30.86
C GLU A 20 30.54 35.71 -29.95
N ASN A 21 29.89 35.29 -28.86
CA ASN A 21 29.23 36.17 -27.91
C ASN A 21 30.13 36.36 -26.68
N THR A 22 31.01 37.39 -26.74
CA THR A 22 31.86 37.82 -25.64
C THR A 22 31.04 38.64 -24.64
N ARG A 23 30.79 38.06 -23.45
CA ARG A 23 30.20 38.74 -22.32
C ARG A 23 31.29 39.36 -21.45
N PRO A 24 31.20 40.65 -21.05
CA PRO A 24 32.19 41.28 -20.16
C PRO A 24 32.10 40.72 -18.74
N PRO A 25 33.21 40.72 -17.96
CA PRO A 25 33.24 40.21 -16.60
C PRO A 25 32.47 41.13 -15.63
N LEU A 26 31.77 40.50 -14.66
CA LEU A 26 31.10 41.18 -13.56
C LEU A 26 32.12 41.70 -12.54
N PRO A 27 31.84 42.82 -11.84
CA PRO A 27 32.75 43.37 -10.84
C PRO A 27 32.83 42.52 -9.59
N GLU A 28 34.03 42.41 -9.00
CA GLU A 28 34.31 41.69 -7.76
C GLU A 28 33.60 42.37 -6.58
N GLY A 29 32.90 41.53 -5.78
CA GLY A 29 32.25 41.92 -4.55
C GLY A 29 33.25 42.01 -3.37
N PRO A 30 32.90 42.71 -2.27
CA PRO A 30 33.81 42.94 -1.13
C PRO A 30 34.16 41.65 -0.36
N PRO A 31 35.31 41.64 0.35
CA PRO A 31 35.85 40.43 0.99
C PRO A 31 34.96 39.91 2.14
N ALA A 32 34.87 38.58 2.19
CA ALA A 32 34.12 37.89 3.21
C ALA A 32 34.69 38.02 4.62
N ILE A 33 33.83 38.30 5.58
CA ILE A 33 34.15 38.31 7.02
C ILE A 33 34.34 36.88 7.49
N PRO A 34 35.37 36.55 8.30
CA PRO A 34 35.54 35.20 8.82
C PRO A 34 34.41 34.85 9.83
N VAL A 35 33.64 33.83 9.55
CA VAL A 35 32.71 33.25 10.50
C VAL A 35 33.46 32.17 11.28
N GLU A 36 33.63 32.36 12.58
CA GLU A 36 34.12 31.34 13.51
C GLU A 36 33.26 30.07 13.43
N SER A 37 33.90 28.94 13.19
CA SER A 37 33.29 27.61 13.20
C SER A 37 32.95 27.16 14.63
N GLY A 38 31.82 27.57 15.13
CA GLY A 38 31.19 26.90 16.26
C GLY A 38 30.54 25.60 15.77
N SER A 39 31.13 24.45 16.06
CA SER A 39 30.57 23.14 15.81
C SER A 39 29.32 22.96 16.67
N ARG A 40 28.14 23.31 16.14
CA ARG A 40 26.88 22.77 16.61
C ARG A 40 26.75 21.36 16.05
N SER A 41 26.90 20.34 16.92
CA SER A 41 26.47 18.99 16.64
C SER A 41 24.99 19.03 16.31
N VAL A 42 24.67 18.91 15.01
CA VAL A 42 23.32 18.63 14.57
C VAL A 42 23.01 17.22 15.07
N SER A 43 22.18 17.09 16.06
CA SER A 43 21.58 15.82 16.48
C SER A 43 20.86 15.27 15.26
N GLN A 44 21.50 14.30 14.61
CA GLN A 44 20.93 13.56 13.50
C GLN A 44 19.76 12.76 14.09
N ALA A 45 18.55 13.08 13.68
CA ALA A 45 17.39 12.24 13.96
C ALA A 45 17.73 10.81 13.53
N PRO A 46 17.36 9.76 14.31
CA PRO A 46 17.65 8.39 13.93
C PRO A 46 17.09 8.15 12.54
N ALA A 47 17.98 7.78 11.61
CA ALA A 47 17.63 7.46 10.25
C ALA A 47 16.52 6.41 10.25
N ALA A 48 15.45 6.68 9.52
CA ALA A 48 14.42 5.68 9.28
C ALA A 48 15.12 4.48 8.64
N PHE A 49 14.99 3.34 9.29
CA PHE A 49 15.60 2.10 8.92
C PHE A 49 14.86 1.51 7.70
N PRO A 50 15.36 1.56 6.45
CA PRO A 50 15.29 0.40 5.59
C PRO A 50 16.67 -0.13 5.31
N GLU A 51 16.92 -1.42 5.58
CA GLU A 51 18.03 -2.12 4.97
C GLU A 51 17.61 -2.59 3.57
N THR A 52 18.23 -2.02 2.56
CA THR A 52 17.94 -2.28 1.14
C THR A 52 19.03 -3.12 0.46
N PHE A 53 20.06 -3.53 1.17
CA PHE A 53 21.20 -4.29 0.69
C PHE A 53 22.03 -3.63 -0.43
N GLU A 54 21.71 -2.42 -0.84
CA GLU A 54 22.38 -1.71 -1.94
C GLU A 54 23.87 -1.42 -1.66
N ALA A 55 24.26 -1.30 -0.40
CA ALA A 55 25.67 -1.10 0.01
C ALA A 55 26.47 -2.41 0.03
N GLY A 56 25.84 -3.57 -0.04
CA GLY A 56 26.49 -4.87 0.10
C GLY A 56 27.23 -5.33 -1.16
N SER A 57 28.24 -6.15 -0.99
CA SER A 57 29.09 -6.67 -2.08
C SER A 57 29.43 -8.16 -1.98
N LYS A 58 29.06 -8.84 -0.88
CA LYS A 58 29.38 -10.24 -0.60
C LYS A 58 28.83 -11.19 -1.67
N GLY A 59 29.67 -11.73 -2.53
CA GLY A 59 29.31 -12.60 -3.66
C GLY A 59 29.36 -14.10 -3.39
N ALA A 60 29.69 -14.56 -2.17
CA ALA A 60 29.79 -15.97 -1.83
C ALA A 60 28.89 -16.38 -0.67
N TYR A 61 28.42 -17.63 -0.64
CA TYR A 61 27.57 -18.16 0.43
C TYR A 61 28.28 -18.45 1.75
N THR A 62 29.62 -18.54 1.75
CA THR A 62 30.42 -18.71 2.97
C THR A 62 30.08 -17.68 4.01
N ALA A 63 29.94 -18.08 5.27
CA ALA A 63 29.60 -17.17 6.36
C ALA A 63 30.62 -16.01 6.48
N ALA A 64 30.14 -14.78 6.47
CA ALA A 64 30.94 -13.58 6.65
C ALA A 64 30.09 -12.41 7.08
N GLU A 65 30.70 -11.47 7.80
CA GLU A 65 30.10 -10.18 8.08
C GLU A 65 30.18 -9.26 6.85
N GLU A 66 29.12 -8.51 6.61
CA GLU A 66 29.01 -7.52 5.54
C GLU A 66 28.60 -6.17 6.13
N ALA A 67 29.24 -5.11 5.70
CA ALA A 67 28.86 -3.73 6.06
C ALA A 67 27.74 -3.27 5.11
N LEU A 68 26.53 -3.16 5.61
CA LEU A 68 25.35 -2.71 4.88
C LEU A 68 24.95 -1.30 5.28
N GLY A 69 23.89 -0.75 4.65
CA GLY A 69 23.43 0.61 4.89
C GLY A 69 23.05 0.93 6.34
N THR A 70 22.52 -0.05 7.06
CA THR A 70 22.08 0.06 8.44
C THR A 70 23.08 -0.37 9.49
N GLY A 71 24.18 -1.00 9.10
CA GLY A 71 25.22 -1.50 9.98
C GLY A 71 25.83 -2.81 9.52
N ARG A 72 26.49 -3.55 10.42
CA ARG A 72 27.08 -4.86 10.10
C ARG A 72 26.06 -5.97 10.22
N TRP A 73 26.02 -6.84 9.22
CA TRP A 73 25.19 -8.04 9.21
C TRP A 73 26.06 -9.28 8.99
N LEU A 74 25.79 -10.34 9.72
CA LEU A 74 26.35 -11.66 9.46
C LEU A 74 25.45 -12.39 8.46
N LEU A 75 26.02 -12.79 7.33
CA LEU A 75 25.36 -13.53 6.26
C LEU A 75 25.93 -14.97 6.26
N GLU A 76 25.13 -15.96 6.64
CA GLU A 76 25.44 -17.39 6.65
C GLU A 76 24.59 -18.09 5.58
N ASP A 77 25.20 -18.91 4.72
CA ASP A 77 24.54 -19.48 3.52
C ASP A 77 23.69 -18.44 2.76
N ALA A 78 24.21 -17.21 2.73
CA ALA A 78 23.59 -16.06 2.10
C ALA A 78 24.64 -15.18 1.41
N LEU A 79 24.23 -14.48 0.36
CA LEU A 79 25.07 -13.54 -0.40
C LEU A 79 24.24 -12.34 -0.84
N ILE A 80 24.88 -11.30 -1.37
CA ILE A 80 24.25 -10.18 -2.02
C ILE A 80 24.04 -10.53 -3.49
N GLY A 81 22.80 -10.73 -3.88
CA GLY A 81 22.38 -11.10 -5.23
C GLY A 81 22.24 -9.89 -6.12
N THR A 82 22.77 -9.98 -7.34
CA THR A 82 22.74 -8.92 -8.37
C THR A 82 22.27 -9.44 -9.72
N SER A 83 21.97 -10.74 -9.84
CA SER A 83 21.57 -11.35 -11.11
C SER A 83 20.13 -10.92 -11.48
N GLU A 84 19.76 -11.10 -12.74
CA GLU A 84 18.39 -10.86 -13.23
C GLU A 84 17.37 -11.81 -12.58
N GLN A 85 17.80 -12.94 -12.05
CA GLN A 85 16.96 -13.89 -11.33
C GLN A 85 16.77 -13.54 -9.84
N ASP A 86 17.50 -12.54 -9.32
CA ASP A 86 17.26 -12.00 -7.99
C ASP A 86 16.09 -11.02 -8.04
N HIS A 87 15.06 -11.31 -7.27
CA HIS A 87 13.92 -10.42 -7.10
C HIS A 87 14.28 -9.39 -6.03
N LYS A 88 14.32 -8.12 -6.45
CA LYS A 88 14.88 -7.01 -5.69
C LYS A 88 14.22 -5.69 -6.04
N HIS A 89 14.13 -4.79 -5.10
CA HIS A 89 13.95 -3.37 -5.35
C HIS A 89 15.34 -2.74 -5.50
N GLY A 90 15.58 -1.95 -6.53
CA GLY A 90 16.92 -1.45 -6.84
C GLY A 90 17.82 -2.47 -7.53
N ALA A 91 19.11 -2.49 -7.19
CA ALA A 91 20.13 -3.31 -7.85
C ALA A 91 20.51 -4.59 -7.10
N ARG A 92 20.17 -4.69 -5.80
CA ARG A 92 20.63 -5.76 -4.92
C ARG A 92 19.57 -6.26 -3.97
N ALA A 93 19.67 -7.53 -3.55
CA ALA A 93 18.91 -8.14 -2.45
C ALA A 93 19.79 -9.21 -1.76
N ALA A 94 19.50 -9.56 -0.54
CA ALA A 94 20.12 -10.74 0.07
C ALA A 94 19.50 -12.01 -0.52
N ARG A 95 20.34 -12.96 -0.99
CA ARG A 95 19.91 -14.28 -1.47
C ARG A 95 20.36 -15.36 -0.49
N LEU A 96 19.41 -16.09 0.08
CA LEU A 96 19.62 -17.18 1.03
C LEU A 96 19.38 -18.53 0.34
N ARG A 97 20.15 -19.57 0.70
CA ARG A 97 19.94 -20.97 0.30
C ARG A 97 19.94 -21.88 1.54
N GLY A 98 19.51 -23.12 1.39
CA GLY A 98 19.59 -24.11 2.47
C GLY A 98 18.92 -23.64 3.76
N GLN A 99 19.69 -23.51 4.82
CA GLN A 99 19.27 -22.94 6.12
C GLN A 99 19.89 -21.56 6.35
N GLY A 100 20.03 -20.76 5.30
CA GLY A 100 20.66 -19.46 5.32
C GLY A 100 20.10 -18.50 6.35
N ARG A 101 20.98 -17.61 6.85
CA ARG A 101 20.64 -16.64 7.89
C ARG A 101 21.18 -15.25 7.56
N LEU A 102 20.39 -14.24 7.94
CA LEU A 102 20.80 -12.84 8.00
C LEU A 102 20.67 -12.39 9.44
N ARG A 103 21.75 -11.95 10.07
CA ARG A 103 21.73 -11.55 11.48
C ARG A 103 22.36 -10.18 11.66
N MET A 104 21.63 -9.25 12.28
CA MET A 104 22.18 -7.97 12.72
C MET A 104 23.33 -8.20 13.72
N GLN A 105 24.44 -7.49 13.55
CA GLN A 105 25.55 -7.43 14.51
C GLN A 105 25.51 -6.15 15.35
N PHE A 106 24.43 -5.43 15.34
CA PHE A 106 24.12 -4.22 16.08
C PHE A 106 22.68 -4.27 16.58
N ASP A 107 22.32 -3.39 17.49
CA ASP A 107 20.97 -3.29 18.03
C ASP A 107 20.26 -2.08 17.45
N ALA A 108 19.05 -2.30 16.95
CA ALA A 108 18.12 -1.21 16.64
C ALA A 108 17.64 -0.53 17.94
N PRO A 109 17.32 0.77 17.92
CA PRO A 109 16.81 1.48 19.10
C PRO A 109 15.57 0.81 19.70
N ALA A 110 15.37 1.00 21.02
CA ALA A 110 14.11 0.60 21.65
C ALA A 110 12.90 1.31 21.04
N GLY A 111 11.73 0.72 21.19
CA GLY A 111 10.47 1.29 20.71
C GLY A 111 9.99 0.72 19.37
N VAL A 112 10.66 -0.28 18.80
CA VAL A 112 10.21 -0.96 17.58
C VAL A 112 8.85 -1.60 17.83
N ARG A 113 7.86 -1.23 17.01
CA ARG A 113 6.51 -1.82 17.01
C ARG A 113 6.27 -2.75 15.85
N THR A 114 6.73 -2.32 14.68
CA THR A 114 6.44 -3.00 13.42
C THR A 114 7.74 -3.29 12.69
N ILE A 115 7.85 -4.48 12.15
CA ILE A 115 8.96 -4.90 11.30
C ILE A 115 8.37 -5.33 9.97
N ARG A 116 8.85 -4.77 8.86
CA ARG A 116 8.49 -5.22 7.52
C ARG A 116 9.69 -5.82 6.83
N VAL A 117 9.45 -6.91 6.09
CA VAL A 117 10.48 -7.62 5.32
C VAL A 117 9.88 -8.02 3.99
N SER A 118 10.49 -7.61 2.90
CA SER A 118 10.12 -8.06 1.55
C SER A 118 10.85 -9.36 1.20
N SER A 119 10.14 -10.35 0.63
CA SER A 119 10.71 -11.64 0.27
C SER A 119 10.11 -12.20 -1.02
N ALA A 120 10.92 -12.93 -1.81
CA ALA A 120 10.52 -13.65 -3.02
C ALA A 120 11.31 -14.94 -3.16
N MET A 121 10.84 -15.89 -3.96
CA MET A 121 11.71 -17.02 -4.38
C MET A 121 12.65 -16.53 -5.48
N TYR A 122 13.88 -17.03 -5.49
CA TYR A 122 14.85 -16.74 -6.53
C TYR A 122 14.45 -17.42 -7.84
N GLY A 123 14.44 -16.68 -8.94
CA GLY A 123 14.11 -17.21 -10.27
C GLY A 123 12.76 -17.93 -10.29
N GLN A 124 12.81 -19.22 -10.62
CA GLN A 124 11.65 -20.13 -10.64
C GLN A 124 11.75 -21.22 -9.57
N ASP A 125 12.51 -21.00 -8.52
CA ASP A 125 12.65 -21.97 -7.43
C ASP A 125 11.28 -22.27 -6.79
N ALA A 126 11.10 -23.50 -6.33
CA ALA A 126 9.90 -23.93 -5.63
C ALA A 126 9.68 -23.14 -4.33
N ALA A 127 8.47 -23.19 -3.78
CA ALA A 127 8.12 -22.47 -2.55
C ALA A 127 9.10 -22.78 -1.40
N GLY A 128 9.44 -21.75 -0.65
CA GLY A 128 10.32 -21.81 0.52
C GLY A 128 9.65 -21.22 1.76
N THR A 129 10.31 -21.35 2.91
CA THR A 129 9.82 -20.83 4.19
C THR A 129 10.95 -20.16 4.96
N TRP A 130 10.65 -19.02 5.58
CA TRP A 130 11.57 -18.33 6.47
C TRP A 130 10.84 -17.83 7.73
N GLU A 131 11.62 -17.50 8.76
CA GLU A 131 11.14 -17.01 10.03
C GLU A 131 11.90 -15.75 10.44
N LEU A 132 11.20 -14.84 11.13
CA LEU A 132 11.80 -13.69 11.79
C LEU A 132 12.02 -13.99 13.27
N TRP A 133 13.22 -13.70 13.74
CA TRP A 133 13.63 -13.87 15.14
C TRP A 133 14.15 -12.55 15.68
N GLY A 134 13.92 -12.29 16.97
CA GLY A 134 14.38 -11.09 17.67
C GLY A 134 15.07 -11.41 18.97
N SER A 135 16.07 -10.62 19.29
CA SER A 135 16.82 -10.63 20.55
C SER A 135 16.73 -9.26 21.22
N VAL A 136 16.51 -9.25 22.52
CA VAL A 136 16.50 -8.04 23.35
C VAL A 136 17.63 -8.03 24.39
N ASP A 137 18.59 -8.94 24.23
CA ASP A 137 19.73 -9.14 25.13
C ASP A 137 21.07 -9.11 24.39
N GLY A 138 21.16 -8.35 23.29
CA GLY A 138 22.38 -8.15 22.51
C GLY A 138 22.76 -9.39 21.67
N GLY A 139 21.79 -10.24 21.31
CA GLY A 139 22.02 -11.41 20.47
C GLY A 139 22.38 -12.68 21.23
N ARG A 140 22.24 -12.71 22.56
CA ARG A 140 22.49 -13.90 23.38
C ARG A 140 21.39 -14.94 23.24
N THR A 141 20.13 -14.49 23.24
CA THR A 141 18.98 -15.35 23.02
C THR A 141 18.06 -14.74 21.96
N TYR A 142 17.43 -15.60 21.15
CA TYR A 142 16.50 -15.21 20.10
C TYR A 142 15.14 -15.86 20.32
N ARG A 143 14.08 -15.10 20.12
CA ARG A 143 12.69 -15.58 20.12
C ARG A 143 12.04 -15.27 18.77
N ARG A 144 11.24 -16.19 18.25
CA ARG A 144 10.52 -15.99 17.00
C ARG A 144 9.50 -14.86 17.14
N ILE A 145 9.46 -14.00 16.14
CA ILE A 145 8.47 -12.92 16.00
C ILE A 145 7.46 -13.34 14.92
N GLY A 146 6.21 -13.49 15.29
CA GLY A 146 5.13 -13.86 14.38
C GLY A 146 5.17 -15.32 13.89
N GLN A 147 4.46 -15.59 12.80
CA GLN A 147 4.38 -16.92 12.19
C GLN A 147 5.44 -17.08 11.08
N PRO A 148 5.84 -18.33 10.75
CA PRO A 148 6.68 -18.59 9.59
C PRO A 148 6.05 -18.05 8.30
N VAL A 149 6.84 -17.47 7.43
CA VAL A 149 6.42 -16.91 6.15
C VAL A 149 6.69 -17.92 5.05
N ARG A 150 5.64 -18.38 4.39
CA ARG A 150 5.75 -19.19 3.18
C ARG A 150 5.80 -18.28 1.96
N VAL A 151 6.87 -18.37 1.21
CA VAL A 151 7.10 -17.61 -0.03
C VAL A 151 6.83 -18.50 -1.22
N GLN A 152 6.09 -17.99 -2.20
CA GLN A 152 5.78 -18.69 -3.44
C GLN A 152 5.96 -17.73 -4.62
N GLY A 153 6.73 -18.15 -5.63
CA GLY A 153 6.91 -17.37 -6.85
C GLY A 153 7.93 -16.23 -6.75
N PRO A 154 8.14 -15.55 -7.86
CA PRO A 154 9.26 -14.63 -8.07
C PRO A 154 9.02 -13.20 -7.57
N ARG A 155 7.85 -12.90 -7.03
CA ARG A 155 7.49 -11.54 -6.64
C ARG A 155 7.93 -11.22 -5.23
N LEU A 156 8.60 -10.07 -5.04
CA LEU A 156 8.84 -9.50 -3.72
C LEU A 156 7.53 -9.09 -3.07
N LEU A 157 7.19 -9.77 -1.97
CA LEU A 157 6.02 -9.48 -1.15
C LEU A 157 6.47 -9.04 0.24
N SER A 158 5.93 -7.92 0.69
CA SER A 158 6.22 -7.39 2.02
C SER A 158 5.36 -8.08 3.07
N THR A 159 6.01 -8.65 4.09
CA THR A 159 5.36 -9.23 5.28
C THR A 159 5.59 -8.31 6.47
N THR A 160 4.51 -8.06 7.22
CA THR A 160 4.52 -7.19 8.40
C THR A 160 4.41 -8.01 9.68
N PHE A 161 5.30 -7.76 10.63
CA PHE A 161 5.33 -8.39 11.95
C PHE A 161 5.09 -7.35 13.03
N GLN A 162 4.31 -7.71 14.05
CA GLN A 162 4.13 -6.91 15.26
C GLN A 162 5.14 -7.37 16.31
N ALA A 163 6.11 -6.51 16.62
CA ALA A 163 7.14 -6.80 17.63
C ALA A 163 6.67 -6.54 19.07
N GLY A 164 5.50 -5.91 19.24
CA GLY A 164 5.14 -5.28 20.52
C GLY A 164 6.03 -4.04 20.76
N ALA A 165 5.60 -3.08 21.58
CA ALA A 165 6.49 -1.97 21.89
C ALA A 165 7.71 -2.51 22.70
N THR A 166 8.86 -2.64 22.03
CA THR A 166 10.08 -3.09 22.70
C THR A 166 10.58 -1.98 23.63
N THR A 167 10.69 -2.27 24.91
CA THR A 167 11.27 -1.33 25.90
C THR A 167 12.80 -1.33 25.89
N THR A 168 13.39 -2.26 25.16
CA THR A 168 14.85 -2.47 25.04
C THR A 168 15.25 -2.49 23.55
N PRO A 169 16.53 -2.22 23.25
CA PRO A 169 17.06 -2.37 21.90
C PRO A 169 16.78 -3.76 21.31
N LEU A 170 16.56 -3.84 20.00
CA LEU A 170 16.16 -5.06 19.28
C LEU A 170 17.22 -5.43 18.24
N ARG A 171 17.62 -6.72 18.24
CA ARG A 171 18.47 -7.30 17.21
C ARG A 171 17.70 -8.36 16.44
N LEU A 172 17.71 -8.29 15.11
CA LEU A 172 16.95 -9.21 14.26
C LEU A 172 17.84 -10.32 13.66
N GLU A 173 17.21 -11.46 13.45
CA GLU A 173 17.73 -12.55 12.65
C GLU A 173 16.63 -13.11 11.75
N ILE A 174 16.90 -13.23 10.45
CA ILE A 174 16.05 -13.92 9.47
C ILE A 174 16.66 -15.29 9.22
N ARG A 175 15.84 -16.34 9.29
CA ARG A 175 16.21 -17.74 9.10
C ARG A 175 15.39 -18.38 8.00
N LYS A 176 16.03 -18.87 6.95
CA LYS A 176 15.38 -19.81 6.02
C LYS A 176 15.28 -21.19 6.70
N THR A 177 14.10 -21.77 6.74
CA THR A 177 13.81 -22.92 7.63
C THR A 177 13.40 -24.21 6.92
N ASP A 178 13.10 -24.17 5.62
CA ASP A 178 12.66 -25.34 4.86
C ASP A 178 13.79 -26.34 4.53
N GLY A 179 15.06 -25.96 4.69
CA GLY A 179 16.22 -26.82 4.44
C GLY A 179 16.37 -27.29 2.98
N ALA A 180 15.50 -26.85 2.09
CA ALA A 180 15.50 -27.25 0.69
C ALA A 180 16.64 -26.55 -0.10
N ALA A 181 16.98 -27.11 -1.25
CA ALA A 181 17.95 -26.51 -2.19
C ALA A 181 17.45 -25.20 -2.82
N THR A 182 16.22 -24.80 -2.54
CA THR A 182 15.60 -23.56 -3.03
C THR A 182 16.32 -22.33 -2.48
N ARG A 183 16.26 -21.25 -3.26
CA ARG A 183 16.85 -19.95 -2.92
C ARG A 183 15.75 -18.92 -2.69
N LEU A 184 15.98 -18.05 -1.74
CA LEU A 184 15.05 -17.03 -1.29
C LEU A 184 15.73 -15.66 -1.34
N ASN A 185 15.08 -14.65 -1.90
CA ASN A 185 15.49 -13.25 -1.79
C ASN A 185 14.80 -12.59 -0.60
N ILE A 186 15.57 -11.82 0.15
CA ILE A 186 15.11 -10.91 1.20
C ILE A 186 15.56 -9.50 0.83
N ASP A 187 14.64 -8.55 0.94
CA ASP A 187 14.88 -7.15 0.67
C ASP A 187 14.05 -6.23 1.58
N ASP A 188 14.36 -4.93 1.59
CA ASP A 188 13.60 -3.87 2.30
C ASP A 188 13.21 -4.23 3.73
N ILE A 189 14.18 -4.48 4.59
CA ILE A 189 13.91 -4.68 6.02
C ILE A 189 13.68 -3.32 6.66
N ALA A 190 12.45 -3.00 7.07
CA ALA A 190 12.08 -1.76 7.73
C ALA A 190 11.67 -1.98 9.17
N LEU A 191 12.16 -1.12 10.06
CA LEU A 191 11.81 -1.09 11.49
C LEU A 191 11.07 0.21 11.81
N GLU A 192 9.87 0.11 12.33
CA GLU A 192 9.06 1.26 12.71
C GLU A 192 8.91 1.34 14.22
N ALA A 193 9.37 2.45 14.81
CA ALA A 193 9.23 2.74 16.23
C ALA A 193 7.88 3.40 16.55
N ALA A 194 7.39 3.23 17.79
CA ALA A 194 6.32 4.06 18.32
C ALA A 194 6.80 5.52 18.39
N ARG A 195 6.09 6.44 17.77
CA ARG A 195 6.37 7.86 17.97
C ARG A 195 6.07 8.25 19.42
N GLY A 196 7.08 8.76 20.14
CA GLY A 196 6.88 9.33 21.46
C GLY A 196 7.96 9.10 22.51
N ALA A 197 9.04 8.36 22.22
CA ALA A 197 10.18 8.25 23.14
C ALA A 197 11.25 9.29 22.78
N ALA A 198 11.11 10.50 23.29
CA ALA A 198 12.23 11.43 23.37
C ALA A 198 13.30 10.80 24.28
N VAL A 199 14.49 10.58 23.74
CA VAL A 199 15.65 10.12 24.52
C VAL A 199 16.06 11.29 25.40
N ALA A 200 15.69 11.25 26.70
CA ALA A 200 16.25 12.11 27.70
C ALA A 200 17.72 11.74 27.86
N GLY A 201 18.62 12.69 27.53
CA GLY A 201 20.04 12.61 27.79
C GLY A 201 20.29 12.53 29.30
N GLY A 202 21.12 11.56 29.70
CA GLY A 202 21.47 11.35 31.08
C GLY A 202 22.20 12.53 31.70
N SER A 203 21.82 12.91 32.91
CA SER A 203 22.67 13.59 33.88
C SER A 203 22.50 12.92 35.23
N VAL A 204 23.62 12.83 35.92
CA VAL A 204 23.96 12.02 37.10
C VAL A 204 23.22 12.47 38.36
N ALA A 205 22.76 11.48 39.10
CA ALA A 205 22.39 11.31 40.50
C ALA A 205 22.38 12.49 41.50
N THR A 206 21.31 12.56 42.28
CA THR A 206 21.32 12.46 43.74
C THR A 206 19.92 12.17 44.28
N ALA A 207 19.78 11.16 45.13
CA ALA A 207 18.64 10.86 46.00
C ALA A 207 18.96 11.43 47.42
N PRO A 208 18.08 11.36 48.48
CA PRO A 208 16.71 10.86 48.58
C PRO A 208 15.74 11.80 49.39
N THR A 209 14.47 11.54 49.48
CA THR A 209 13.69 11.26 50.73
C THR A 209 12.18 11.39 50.53
N SER A 210 11.53 10.36 50.99
CA SER A 210 10.14 10.09 51.43
C SER A 210 9.08 11.18 51.56
N SER A 211 7.86 10.89 51.11
CA SER A 211 6.62 10.71 51.91
C SER A 211 5.35 10.59 51.02
N GLN A 212 4.55 9.58 51.27
CA GLN A 212 3.14 9.40 50.85
C GLN A 212 2.21 9.93 51.95
N PRO A 213 0.86 10.03 51.81
CA PRO A 213 -0.06 9.70 50.72
C PRO A 213 -1.15 10.79 50.44
N GLY A 214 -1.85 10.67 49.34
CA GLY A 214 -3.08 11.44 49.08
C GLY A 214 -3.79 10.99 47.81
N THR A 215 -4.88 10.24 47.97
CA THR A 215 -5.82 9.79 46.98
C THR A 215 -6.57 10.94 46.32
N SER A 216 -6.54 11.01 44.98
CA SER A 216 -7.60 11.61 44.17
C SER A 216 -7.55 11.06 42.75
N LEU A 217 -8.71 10.59 42.26
CA LEU A 217 -8.93 10.08 40.90
C LEU A 217 -8.63 11.18 39.84
N PRO A 218 -7.96 10.81 38.73
CA PRO A 218 -7.75 11.76 37.63
C PRO A 218 -8.97 11.82 36.72
N PRO A 219 -9.25 12.96 36.08
CA PRO A 219 -10.29 13.11 35.08
C PRO A 219 -9.89 12.42 33.78
N ALA A 220 -10.91 12.02 33.01
CA ALA A 220 -10.81 11.31 31.75
C ALA A 220 -9.83 12.00 30.79
N THR A 221 -8.81 11.25 30.39
CA THR A 221 -7.83 11.67 29.38
C THR A 221 -8.47 11.58 28.00
N THR A 222 -8.61 12.69 27.34
CA THR A 222 -8.91 12.79 25.93
C THR A 222 -7.88 11.95 25.13
N ALA A 223 -8.35 10.95 24.42
CA ALA A 223 -7.53 10.15 23.53
C ALA A 223 -6.93 11.05 22.44
N GLN A 224 -5.64 11.26 22.52
CA GLN A 224 -4.86 11.95 21.51
C GLN A 224 -4.71 10.99 20.34
N ALA A 225 -5.31 11.32 19.19
CA ALA A 225 -5.25 10.51 17.98
C ALA A 225 -3.79 10.39 17.53
N ASP A 226 -3.26 9.17 17.57
CA ASP A 226 -1.94 8.84 17.04
C ASP A 226 -1.90 9.11 15.53
N ALA A 227 -1.06 10.04 15.10
CA ALA A 227 -0.78 10.27 13.69
C ALA A 227 0.02 9.07 13.17
N VAL A 228 -0.67 8.11 12.57
CA VAL A 228 -0.05 6.95 11.91
C VAL A 228 0.61 7.44 10.64
N VAL A 229 1.93 7.31 10.53
CA VAL A 229 2.63 7.45 9.24
C VAL A 229 2.29 6.20 8.42
N THR A 230 1.35 6.36 7.52
CA THR A 230 1.04 5.32 6.53
C THR A 230 2.15 5.27 5.49
N SER A 231 2.54 4.06 5.10
CA SER A 231 3.41 3.91 3.93
C SER A 231 2.66 4.46 2.70
N ARG A 232 3.40 4.98 1.72
CA ARG A 232 2.85 5.58 0.51
C ARG A 232 1.87 4.66 -0.26
N ASP A 233 1.96 3.35 -0.06
CA ASP A 233 1.12 2.33 -0.70
C ASP A 233 0.20 1.59 0.28
N ASP A 234 -0.15 2.23 1.41
CA ASP A 234 -1.10 1.65 2.36
C ASP A 234 -2.53 1.74 1.81
N ASN A 235 -3.06 0.58 1.39
CA ASN A 235 -4.45 0.47 0.92
C ASN A 235 -5.48 0.80 2.01
N MET A 236 -5.08 0.95 3.27
CA MET A 236 -5.91 1.36 4.41
C MET A 236 -5.47 2.70 5.00
N ALA A 237 -4.85 3.56 4.21
CA ALA A 237 -4.39 4.87 4.67
C ALA A 237 -5.51 5.71 5.31
N LEU A 238 -6.73 5.62 4.80
CA LEU A 238 -7.90 6.35 5.32
C LEU A 238 -8.54 5.70 6.55
N GLY A 239 -8.19 4.45 6.88
CA GLY A 239 -8.71 3.70 8.01
C GLY A 239 -9.35 2.37 7.64
N ASN A 240 -9.94 1.72 8.63
CA ASN A 240 -10.72 0.49 8.50
C ASN A 240 -12.21 0.85 8.69
N PRO A 241 -12.97 1.01 7.61
CA PRO A 241 -14.29 1.64 7.67
C PRO A 241 -15.31 0.93 8.56
N SER A 242 -15.12 -0.35 8.81
CA SER A 242 -16.07 -1.18 9.59
C SER A 242 -15.43 -1.83 10.81
N GLY A 243 -14.16 -1.56 11.12
CA GLY A 243 -13.42 -2.31 12.13
C GLY A 243 -13.28 -3.81 11.78
N ALA A 244 -13.20 -4.16 10.49
CA ALA A 244 -13.07 -5.54 10.03
C ALA A 244 -11.83 -6.23 10.62
N THR A 245 -11.95 -7.50 10.97
CA THR A 245 -10.87 -8.32 11.55
C THR A 245 -10.71 -9.64 10.80
N ALA A 246 -9.52 -10.23 10.82
CA ALA A 246 -9.27 -11.56 10.25
C ALA A 246 -9.76 -12.69 11.17
N ASP A 247 -10.84 -12.46 11.92
CA ASP A 247 -11.46 -13.45 12.78
C ASP A 247 -12.56 -14.21 12.00
N VAL A 248 -12.39 -15.52 11.83
CA VAL A 248 -13.36 -16.39 11.15
C VAL A 248 -14.72 -16.47 11.87
N ASN A 249 -14.77 -16.13 13.15
CA ASN A 249 -16.01 -16.05 13.92
C ASN A 249 -16.79 -14.75 13.67
N ASN A 250 -16.21 -13.80 12.91
CA ASN A 250 -16.89 -12.60 12.44
C ASN A 250 -17.13 -12.67 10.92
N PRO A 251 -18.01 -13.55 10.42
CA PRO A 251 -18.19 -13.80 9.00
C PRO A 251 -18.83 -12.63 8.23
N THR A 252 -19.45 -11.69 8.93
CA THR A 252 -20.12 -10.53 8.30
C THR A 252 -19.18 -9.34 8.09
N ASN A 253 -17.99 -9.39 8.72
CA ASN A 253 -17.01 -8.30 8.68
C ASN A 253 -15.57 -8.86 8.71
N TYR A 254 -15.26 -9.76 7.77
CA TYR A 254 -13.98 -10.45 7.68
C TYR A 254 -12.97 -9.62 6.87
N LEU A 255 -11.78 -9.37 7.45
CA LEU A 255 -10.72 -8.60 6.81
C LEU A 255 -9.83 -9.49 5.95
N LEU A 256 -9.70 -9.14 4.67
CA LEU A 256 -8.72 -9.71 3.74
C LEU A 256 -7.75 -8.60 3.31
N VAL A 257 -6.48 -8.75 3.66
CA VAL A 257 -5.41 -7.82 3.27
C VAL A 257 -4.61 -8.42 2.12
N LYS A 258 -4.52 -7.72 1.01
CA LYS A 258 -3.74 -8.08 -0.17
C LYS A 258 -2.81 -6.92 -0.55
N PRO A 259 -1.70 -7.17 -1.24
CA PRO A 259 -0.85 -6.09 -1.74
C PRO A 259 -1.62 -5.10 -2.63
N GLN A 260 -2.54 -5.61 -3.44
CA GLN A 260 -3.28 -4.82 -4.44
C GLN A 260 -4.44 -4.02 -3.85
N PHE A 261 -5.08 -4.52 -2.80
CA PHE A 261 -6.24 -3.90 -2.13
C PHE A 261 -6.56 -4.59 -0.81
N THR A 262 -7.34 -3.94 0.03
CA THR A 262 -7.86 -4.53 1.28
C THR A 262 -9.38 -4.60 1.23
N ILE A 263 -9.96 -5.67 1.78
CA ILE A 263 -11.39 -5.99 1.70
C ILE A 263 -11.98 -6.16 3.08
N GLY A 264 -13.10 -5.52 3.38
CA GLY A 264 -14.05 -5.93 4.42
C GLY A 264 -15.12 -6.83 3.78
N TYR A 265 -14.97 -8.15 3.95
CA TYR A 265 -15.82 -9.15 3.30
C TYR A 265 -16.99 -9.59 4.17
N ASN A 266 -18.16 -9.73 3.57
CA ASN A 266 -19.35 -10.29 4.23
C ASN A 266 -19.64 -11.67 3.62
N ALA A 267 -19.24 -12.73 4.34
CA ALA A 267 -19.41 -14.11 3.88
C ALA A 267 -20.89 -14.56 3.82
N GLN A 268 -21.78 -13.95 4.61
CA GLN A 268 -23.23 -14.24 4.55
C GLN A 268 -23.87 -13.62 3.30
N ARG A 269 -23.30 -12.52 2.80
CA ARG A 269 -23.75 -11.89 1.54
C ARG A 269 -23.04 -12.46 0.31
N GLY A 270 -21.89 -13.11 0.48
CA GLY A 270 -21.02 -13.56 -0.61
C GLY A 270 -20.42 -12.41 -1.42
N THR A 271 -20.28 -11.21 -0.81
CA THR A 271 -19.75 -10.00 -1.45
C THR A 271 -18.93 -9.17 -0.46
N PRO A 272 -17.99 -8.34 -0.93
CA PRO A 272 -17.38 -7.33 -0.07
C PRO A 272 -18.42 -6.31 0.40
N THR A 273 -18.30 -5.84 1.63
CA THR A 273 -18.98 -4.63 2.12
C THR A 273 -18.26 -3.39 1.63
N TRP A 274 -16.93 -3.45 1.64
CA TRP A 274 -16.05 -2.43 1.09
C TRP A 274 -14.73 -3.05 0.60
N VAL A 275 -14.09 -2.37 -0.35
CA VAL A 275 -12.72 -2.61 -0.84
C VAL A 275 -12.01 -1.27 -0.87
N SER A 276 -10.80 -1.22 -0.33
CA SER A 276 -9.97 -0.01 -0.28
C SER A 276 -8.64 -0.23 -0.99
N TRP A 277 -8.22 0.75 -1.78
CA TRP A 277 -6.92 0.71 -2.46
C TRP A 277 -6.35 2.10 -2.71
N HIS A 278 -5.02 2.18 -2.76
CA HIS A 278 -4.29 3.36 -3.21
C HIS A 278 -3.97 3.21 -4.71
N LEU A 279 -4.25 4.22 -5.49
CA LEU A 279 -3.96 4.29 -6.91
C LEU A 279 -3.02 5.46 -7.19
N ASN A 280 -1.81 5.16 -7.65
CA ASN A 280 -0.83 6.12 -8.14
C ASN A 280 -0.21 5.60 -9.44
N ARG A 281 0.75 6.34 -9.98
CA ARG A 281 1.39 6.00 -11.25
C ARG A 281 2.15 4.66 -11.20
N ALA A 282 2.67 4.26 -10.03
CA ALA A 282 3.41 3.01 -9.87
C ALA A 282 2.54 1.76 -10.09
N TRP A 283 1.23 1.84 -9.88
CA TRP A 283 0.28 0.75 -10.12
C TRP A 283 -0.16 0.63 -11.58
N MET A 284 0.20 1.62 -12.42
CA MET A 284 -0.23 1.71 -13.82
C MET A 284 0.93 1.34 -14.74
N GLY A 285 0.83 0.19 -15.38
CA GLY A 285 1.79 -0.36 -16.35
C GLY A 285 1.09 -0.79 -17.64
N SER A 286 1.60 -1.84 -18.27
CA SER A 286 1.10 -2.37 -19.56
C SER A 286 0.64 -3.82 -19.51
N ALA A 287 0.51 -4.42 -18.31
CA ALA A 287 0.04 -5.79 -18.18
C ALA A 287 -1.36 -5.95 -18.78
N PRO A 288 -1.59 -6.92 -19.66
CA PRO A 288 -2.89 -7.16 -20.27
C PRO A 288 -3.89 -7.68 -19.23
N ARG A 289 -5.16 -7.41 -19.49
CA ARG A 289 -6.28 -7.90 -18.67
C ARG A 289 -6.31 -9.43 -18.68
N GLN A 290 -6.38 -10.06 -17.48
CA GLN A 290 -6.25 -11.51 -17.33
C GLN A 290 -7.58 -12.27 -17.48
N ASP A 291 -8.71 -11.70 -17.11
CA ASP A 291 -10.06 -12.32 -17.14
C ASP A 291 -10.16 -13.69 -16.44
N ASP A 292 -9.24 -14.00 -15.54
CA ASP A 292 -9.09 -15.28 -14.83
C ASP A 292 -9.94 -15.35 -13.55
N PHE A 293 -11.21 -15.02 -13.63
CA PHE A 293 -12.16 -15.04 -12.51
C PHE A 293 -12.14 -16.37 -11.76
N ARG A 294 -11.80 -16.34 -10.48
CA ARG A 294 -11.60 -17.52 -9.64
C ARG A 294 -11.94 -17.26 -8.17
N PRO A 295 -12.27 -18.32 -7.40
CA PRO A 295 -12.39 -18.21 -5.94
C PRO A 295 -11.11 -17.64 -5.33
N ASP A 296 -11.26 -16.94 -4.20
CA ASP A 296 -10.12 -16.39 -3.49
C ASP A 296 -9.55 -17.44 -2.52
N PRO A 297 -8.32 -17.94 -2.72
CA PRO A 297 -7.73 -18.95 -1.87
C PRO A 297 -7.43 -18.45 -0.44
N ALA A 298 -7.41 -17.13 -0.21
CA ALA A 298 -7.23 -16.54 1.11
C ALA A 298 -8.54 -16.47 1.92
N LEU A 299 -9.71 -16.70 1.29
CA LEU A 299 -10.97 -16.73 2.00
C LEU A 299 -11.08 -18.04 2.81
N PRO A 300 -11.36 -18.00 4.13
CA PRO A 300 -11.45 -19.20 4.96
C PRO A 300 -12.43 -20.24 4.42
N ARG A 301 -12.08 -21.52 4.52
CA ARG A 301 -12.89 -22.64 4.00
C ARG A 301 -14.32 -22.73 4.53
N PRO A 302 -14.64 -22.35 5.79
CA PRO A 302 -16.04 -22.34 6.26
C PRO A 302 -16.94 -21.36 5.50
N PHE A 303 -16.34 -20.34 4.82
CA PHE A 303 -17.09 -19.37 4.05
C PHE A 303 -17.35 -19.90 2.63
N TYR A 304 -18.53 -19.57 2.11
CA TYR A 304 -18.88 -19.95 0.75
C TYR A 304 -17.88 -19.37 -0.27
N GLN A 305 -17.32 -20.23 -1.10
CA GLN A 305 -16.36 -19.85 -2.13
C GLN A 305 -17.11 -19.44 -3.40
N VAL A 306 -17.37 -18.14 -3.55
CA VAL A 306 -17.97 -17.60 -4.77
C VAL A 306 -17.05 -17.87 -5.96
N SER A 307 -17.61 -18.32 -7.06
CA SER A 307 -16.89 -18.67 -8.28
C SER A 307 -17.43 -17.91 -9.51
N ARG A 308 -16.73 -18.01 -10.62
CA ARG A 308 -17.20 -17.48 -11.91
C ARG A 308 -18.62 -17.96 -12.25
N ASN A 309 -18.92 -19.22 -11.94
CA ASN A 309 -20.21 -19.87 -12.25
C ASN A 309 -21.36 -19.31 -11.40
N SER A 310 -21.09 -18.74 -10.23
CA SER A 310 -22.10 -18.11 -9.36
C SER A 310 -22.86 -16.97 -10.05
N TYR A 311 -22.29 -16.39 -11.12
CA TYR A 311 -22.88 -15.28 -11.89
C TYR A 311 -23.54 -15.74 -13.19
N THR A 312 -23.36 -17.01 -13.60
CA THR A 312 -23.85 -17.52 -14.88
C THR A 312 -25.38 -17.42 -14.96
N GLY A 313 -25.90 -16.82 -16.05
CA GLY A 313 -27.33 -16.64 -16.26
C GLY A 313 -28.03 -15.71 -15.27
N SER A 314 -27.28 -14.99 -14.42
CA SER A 314 -27.86 -14.09 -13.42
C SER A 314 -28.48 -12.83 -14.02
N GLY A 315 -27.96 -12.34 -15.15
CA GLY A 315 -28.29 -11.04 -15.73
C GLY A 315 -27.50 -9.89 -15.11
N PHE A 316 -26.51 -10.19 -14.27
CA PHE A 316 -25.58 -9.21 -13.69
C PHE A 316 -24.15 -9.49 -14.13
N ASP A 317 -23.39 -8.43 -14.29
CA ASP A 317 -21.94 -8.50 -14.50
C ASP A 317 -21.23 -8.89 -13.19
N LYS A 318 -20.03 -9.44 -13.33
CA LYS A 318 -19.04 -9.51 -12.26
C LYS A 318 -18.38 -8.14 -12.14
N GLY A 319 -19.05 -7.23 -11.38
CA GLY A 319 -18.56 -5.86 -11.19
C GLY A 319 -17.35 -5.85 -10.28
N HIS A 320 -16.23 -5.32 -10.75
CA HIS A 320 -15.03 -5.13 -9.95
C HIS A 320 -15.23 -4.00 -8.94
N ASN A 321 -14.74 -4.20 -7.71
CA ASN A 321 -14.51 -3.08 -6.81
C ASN A 321 -13.17 -2.39 -7.18
N CYS A 322 -12.02 -3.03 -6.94
CA CYS A 322 -10.75 -2.56 -7.49
C CYS A 322 -10.63 -3.00 -8.96
N PRO A 323 -10.64 -2.08 -9.93
CA PRO A 323 -10.63 -2.42 -11.35
C PRO A 323 -9.31 -3.05 -11.80
N SER A 324 -9.35 -3.94 -12.79
CA SER A 324 -8.14 -4.51 -13.37
C SER A 324 -7.23 -3.45 -14.01
N ALA A 325 -7.81 -2.39 -14.57
CA ALA A 325 -7.04 -1.30 -15.17
C ALA A 325 -6.31 -0.41 -14.14
N ASP A 326 -6.62 -0.52 -12.84
CA ASP A 326 -5.90 0.14 -11.77
C ASP A 326 -4.71 -0.69 -11.25
N ARG A 327 -4.51 -1.90 -11.77
CA ARG A 327 -3.47 -2.85 -11.40
C ARG A 327 -2.86 -3.47 -12.65
N THR A 328 -2.09 -2.68 -13.38
CA THR A 328 -1.48 -3.09 -14.66
C THR A 328 0.05 -3.09 -14.62
N THR A 329 0.66 -3.06 -13.44
CA THR A 329 2.12 -3.11 -13.28
C THR A 329 2.66 -4.44 -13.79
N ASP A 330 2.04 -5.54 -13.38
CA ASP A 330 2.38 -6.89 -13.83
C ASP A 330 1.13 -7.79 -13.96
N LEU A 331 1.33 -9.04 -14.41
CA LEU A 331 0.24 -10.01 -14.61
C LEU A 331 -0.40 -10.45 -13.30
N ASP A 332 0.38 -10.59 -12.23
CA ASP A 332 -0.11 -11.06 -10.93
C ASP A 332 -0.96 -9.99 -10.25
N ASP A 333 -0.56 -8.71 -10.35
CA ASP A 333 -1.36 -7.58 -9.88
C ASP A 333 -2.70 -7.50 -10.61
N ASN A 334 -2.67 -7.67 -11.93
CA ASN A 334 -3.89 -7.68 -12.73
C ASN A 334 -4.77 -8.89 -12.38
N SER A 335 -4.19 -10.08 -12.32
CA SER A 335 -4.85 -11.33 -11.95
C SER A 335 -5.50 -11.29 -10.56
N ALA A 336 -4.86 -10.62 -9.57
CA ALA A 336 -5.43 -10.46 -8.23
C ALA A 336 -6.77 -9.74 -8.24
N THR A 337 -7.00 -8.83 -9.19
CA THR A 337 -8.28 -8.12 -9.30
C THR A 337 -9.45 -9.02 -9.71
N PHE A 338 -9.20 -10.20 -10.30
CA PHE A 338 -10.21 -11.17 -10.72
C PHE A 338 -10.61 -12.19 -9.64
N LEU A 339 -10.09 -12.04 -8.42
CA LEU A 339 -10.56 -12.81 -7.28
C LEU A 339 -12.03 -12.48 -6.98
N MET A 340 -12.86 -13.52 -6.83
CA MET A 340 -14.31 -13.33 -6.64
C MET A 340 -14.69 -12.59 -5.34
N THR A 341 -13.78 -12.47 -4.39
CA THR A 341 -13.93 -11.59 -3.21
C THR A 341 -13.89 -10.10 -3.54
N ASN A 342 -13.37 -9.71 -4.71
CA ASN A 342 -13.38 -8.36 -5.25
C ASN A 342 -14.63 -8.04 -6.10
N MET A 343 -15.57 -8.99 -6.25
CA MET A 343 -16.71 -8.89 -7.16
C MET A 343 -18.03 -8.63 -6.46
N ILE A 344 -18.89 -7.85 -7.12
CA ILE A 344 -20.30 -7.66 -6.77
C ILE A 344 -21.20 -7.93 -7.97
N PRO A 345 -22.45 -8.44 -7.78
CA PRO A 345 -23.43 -8.46 -8.86
C PRO A 345 -23.83 -7.03 -9.22
N GLN A 346 -23.38 -6.55 -10.37
CA GLN A 346 -23.58 -5.19 -10.83
C GLN A 346 -24.41 -5.15 -12.13
N ALA A 347 -25.36 -4.22 -12.22
CA ALA A 347 -26.13 -4.01 -13.45
C ALA A 347 -25.22 -3.56 -14.59
N ALA A 348 -25.42 -4.10 -15.79
CA ALA A 348 -24.53 -3.88 -16.93
C ALA A 348 -24.36 -2.39 -17.27
N ASN A 349 -25.46 -1.60 -17.30
CA ASN A 349 -25.35 -0.17 -17.56
C ASN A 349 -24.59 0.59 -16.47
N ASN A 350 -24.74 0.17 -15.20
CA ASN A 350 -23.95 0.73 -14.11
C ASN A 350 -22.47 0.40 -14.27
N ASN A 351 -22.13 -0.86 -14.46
CA ASN A 351 -20.76 -1.35 -14.59
C ASN A 351 -20.04 -0.79 -15.84
N GLN A 352 -20.64 -0.98 -17.01
CA GLN A 352 -19.98 -0.75 -18.30
C GLN A 352 -20.02 0.71 -18.78
N ARG A 353 -20.82 1.58 -18.16
CA ARG A 353 -20.96 2.98 -18.57
C ARG A 353 -20.64 3.94 -17.42
N THR A 354 -21.49 3.98 -16.39
CA THR A 354 -21.35 4.93 -15.26
C THR A 354 -20.04 4.72 -14.52
N TRP A 355 -19.76 3.46 -14.13
CA TRP A 355 -18.56 3.10 -13.39
C TRP A 355 -17.30 3.19 -14.25
N SER A 356 -17.35 2.64 -15.48
CA SER A 356 -16.24 2.73 -16.42
C SER A 356 -15.80 4.18 -16.66
N GLY A 357 -16.76 5.10 -16.87
CA GLY A 357 -16.46 6.53 -17.04
C GLY A 357 -15.81 7.17 -15.81
N LEU A 358 -16.26 6.81 -14.59
CA LEU A 358 -15.64 7.27 -13.34
C LEU A 358 -14.20 6.73 -13.18
N GLU A 359 -13.98 5.47 -13.49
CA GLU A 359 -12.68 4.81 -13.40
C GLU A 359 -11.69 5.37 -14.42
N GLU A 360 -12.12 5.61 -15.65
CA GLU A 360 -11.30 6.29 -16.68
C GLU A 360 -10.92 7.70 -16.24
N TRP A 361 -11.89 8.47 -15.73
CA TRP A 361 -11.63 9.80 -15.21
C TRP A 361 -10.61 9.76 -14.06
N THR A 362 -10.75 8.82 -13.12
CA THR A 362 -9.84 8.65 -11.98
C THR A 362 -8.42 8.36 -12.43
N ARG A 363 -8.22 7.39 -13.34
CA ARG A 363 -6.89 7.11 -13.94
C ARG A 363 -6.33 8.31 -14.70
N GLY A 364 -7.19 9.08 -15.37
CA GLY A 364 -6.79 10.34 -16.00
C GLY A 364 -6.25 11.37 -15.01
N GLN A 365 -6.75 11.41 -13.75
CA GLN A 365 -6.17 12.26 -12.70
C GLN A 365 -4.76 11.77 -12.32
N VAL A 366 -4.56 10.45 -12.18
CA VAL A 366 -3.26 9.86 -11.88
C VAL A 366 -2.25 10.16 -12.98
N GLN A 367 -2.65 10.08 -14.25
CA GLN A 367 -1.79 10.47 -15.38
C GLN A 367 -1.37 11.95 -15.33
N ARG A 368 -2.17 12.82 -14.71
CA ARG A 368 -1.89 14.23 -14.48
C ARG A 368 -1.11 14.52 -13.19
N GLY A 369 -0.56 13.50 -12.53
CA GLY A 369 0.28 13.65 -11.34
C GLY A 369 -0.49 13.69 -10.02
N GLN A 370 -1.73 13.21 -10.00
CA GLN A 370 -2.46 12.95 -8.75
C GLN A 370 -2.20 11.54 -8.26
N GLU A 371 -2.42 11.31 -6.98
CA GLU A 371 -2.64 10.01 -6.39
C GLU A 371 -4.06 9.97 -5.81
N VAL A 372 -4.65 8.78 -5.73
CA VAL A 372 -6.05 8.64 -5.31
C VAL A 372 -6.19 7.49 -4.32
N TYR A 373 -6.69 7.79 -3.14
CA TYR A 373 -7.20 6.76 -2.24
C TYR A 373 -8.64 6.49 -2.57
N VAL A 374 -8.96 5.22 -2.80
CA VAL A 374 -10.29 4.79 -3.21
C VAL A 374 -10.86 3.82 -2.19
N VAL A 375 -12.09 4.07 -1.77
CA VAL A 375 -12.90 3.08 -1.05
C VAL A 375 -14.18 2.88 -1.83
N MET A 376 -14.48 1.65 -2.18
CA MET A 376 -15.70 1.29 -2.92
C MET A 376 -16.43 0.16 -2.22
N GLY A 377 -17.74 0.13 -2.34
CA GLY A 377 -18.54 -0.95 -1.80
C GLY A 377 -19.98 -0.93 -2.27
N CYS A 378 -20.80 -1.72 -1.58
CA CYS A 378 -22.21 -1.85 -1.93
C CYS A 378 -23.08 -2.04 -0.66
N TYR A 379 -24.35 -1.65 -0.77
CA TYR A 379 -25.29 -1.82 0.33
C TYR A 379 -26.73 -2.07 -0.15
N GLY A 380 -27.63 -2.33 0.80
CA GLY A 380 -29.00 -2.69 0.50
C GLY A 380 -29.15 -4.10 -0.10
N LYS A 381 -30.33 -4.42 -0.58
CA LYS A 381 -30.66 -5.70 -1.20
C LYS A 381 -31.67 -5.48 -2.32
N GLY A 382 -31.37 -6.00 -3.50
CA GLY A 382 -32.20 -5.92 -4.70
C GLY A 382 -31.71 -4.92 -5.75
N GLY A 383 -31.28 -5.42 -6.89
CA GLY A 383 -30.88 -4.65 -8.08
C GLY A 383 -31.55 -5.17 -9.34
N THR A 384 -31.56 -4.36 -10.40
CA THR A 384 -32.20 -4.73 -11.68
C THR A 384 -31.15 -5.00 -12.75
N GLY A 385 -30.92 -6.28 -13.02
CA GLY A 385 -30.04 -6.74 -14.09
C GLY A 385 -30.78 -6.86 -15.43
N LEU A 386 -30.11 -7.47 -16.43
CA LEU A 386 -30.73 -7.74 -17.75
C LEU A 386 -31.94 -8.69 -17.64
N ASN A 387 -31.96 -9.55 -16.62
CA ASN A 387 -33.05 -10.51 -16.37
C ASN A 387 -34.03 -10.02 -15.30
N GLY A 388 -34.17 -8.69 -15.13
CA GLY A 388 -35.09 -8.07 -14.18
C GLY A 388 -34.53 -7.94 -12.75
N LEU A 389 -35.42 -7.60 -11.81
CA LEU A 389 -35.10 -7.43 -10.40
C LEU A 389 -34.73 -8.74 -9.73
N LYS A 390 -33.60 -8.77 -9.04
CA LYS A 390 -33.19 -9.88 -8.18
C LYS A 390 -32.63 -9.38 -6.85
N THR A 391 -32.87 -10.13 -5.80
CA THR A 391 -32.31 -9.86 -4.46
C THR A 391 -31.09 -10.72 -4.17
N THR A 392 -30.97 -11.86 -4.84
CA THR A 392 -29.84 -12.81 -4.75
C THR A 392 -29.63 -13.51 -6.08
N ILE A 393 -28.44 -14.03 -6.28
CA ILE A 393 -28.05 -14.95 -7.34
C ILE A 393 -27.46 -16.22 -6.71
N ASP A 394 -27.08 -17.20 -7.55
CA ASP A 394 -26.41 -18.43 -7.09
C ASP A 394 -27.17 -19.16 -5.97
N GLN A 395 -28.44 -19.45 -6.20
CA GLN A 395 -29.31 -20.15 -5.24
C GLN A 395 -29.42 -19.46 -3.87
N GLY A 396 -29.34 -18.13 -3.83
CA GLY A 396 -29.44 -17.34 -2.60
C GLY A 396 -28.11 -17.06 -1.91
N ARG A 397 -27.00 -17.62 -2.38
CA ARG A 397 -25.67 -17.52 -1.73
C ARG A 397 -24.95 -16.19 -1.97
N VAL A 398 -25.30 -15.47 -3.03
CA VAL A 398 -24.71 -14.17 -3.34
C VAL A 398 -25.81 -13.11 -3.37
N THR A 399 -25.71 -12.11 -2.49
CA THR A 399 -26.65 -10.99 -2.42
C THR A 399 -26.42 -10.02 -3.58
N VAL A 400 -27.51 -9.66 -4.26
CA VAL A 400 -27.49 -8.54 -5.21
C VAL A 400 -27.71 -7.24 -4.44
N PRO A 401 -26.76 -6.28 -4.46
CA PRO A 401 -26.92 -5.03 -3.75
C PRO A 401 -27.93 -4.10 -4.46
N ALA A 402 -28.59 -3.24 -3.69
CA ALA A 402 -29.47 -2.21 -4.23
C ALA A 402 -28.69 -1.01 -4.76
N ARG A 403 -27.54 -0.72 -4.15
CA ARG A 403 -26.72 0.43 -4.46
C ARG A 403 -25.24 0.09 -4.47
N VAL A 404 -24.49 0.84 -5.27
CA VAL A 404 -23.04 0.74 -5.39
C VAL A 404 -22.47 2.14 -5.18
N TRP A 405 -21.45 2.26 -4.34
CA TRP A 405 -20.85 3.54 -3.98
C TRP A 405 -19.34 3.54 -4.11
N LYS A 406 -18.75 4.73 -4.25
CA LYS A 406 -17.28 4.92 -4.29
C LYS A 406 -16.92 6.25 -3.64
N LEU A 407 -15.89 6.24 -2.81
CA LEU A 407 -15.21 7.41 -2.28
C LEU A 407 -13.87 7.55 -2.96
N LEU A 408 -13.55 8.73 -3.48
CA LEU A 408 -12.26 9.10 -4.04
C LEU A 408 -11.67 10.24 -3.21
N VAL A 409 -10.45 10.10 -2.74
CA VAL A 409 -9.66 11.15 -2.10
C VAL A 409 -8.45 11.42 -2.97
N LEU A 410 -8.48 12.53 -3.71
CA LEU A 410 -7.47 12.92 -4.69
C LEU A 410 -6.54 13.98 -4.10
N LEU A 411 -5.26 13.82 -4.29
CA LEU A 411 -4.24 14.82 -3.93
C LEU A 411 -3.05 14.73 -4.90
N PRO A 412 -2.25 15.80 -5.06
CA PRO A 412 -1.01 15.70 -5.84
C PRO A 412 -0.13 14.58 -5.31
N GLU A 413 0.51 13.81 -6.18
CA GLU A 413 1.37 12.71 -5.77
C GLU A 413 2.47 13.21 -4.81
N GLY A 414 2.66 12.53 -3.65
CA GLY A 414 3.60 13.01 -2.63
C GLY A 414 3.69 12.12 -1.40
N THR A 415 4.06 12.72 -0.27
CA THR A 415 4.20 12.06 1.03
C THR A 415 3.40 12.80 2.11
N ASN A 416 3.20 12.17 3.27
CA ASN A 416 2.45 12.72 4.39
C ASN A 416 0.97 12.99 4.08
N ASP A 417 0.33 12.08 3.37
CA ASP A 417 -0.99 12.25 2.76
C ASP A 417 -2.08 12.56 3.76
N LEU A 418 -2.14 11.86 4.91
CA LEU A 418 -3.12 12.18 5.95
C LEU A 418 -2.97 13.60 6.48
N GLN A 419 -1.74 14.12 6.60
CA GLN A 419 -1.51 15.51 7.03
C GLN A 419 -1.97 16.49 5.95
N ARG A 420 -1.70 16.20 4.67
CA ARG A 420 -2.15 17.02 3.53
C ARG A 420 -3.67 17.02 3.39
N ILE A 421 -4.31 15.85 3.58
CA ILE A 421 -5.77 15.72 3.61
C ILE A 421 -6.33 16.55 4.78
N ALA A 422 -5.76 16.42 5.98
CA ALA A 422 -6.17 17.20 7.14
C ALA A 422 -6.00 18.72 6.94
N ALA A 423 -4.98 19.13 6.19
CA ALA A 423 -4.75 20.53 5.79
C ALA A 423 -5.68 21.01 4.67
N GLY A 424 -6.57 20.17 4.15
CA GLY A 424 -7.54 20.55 3.08
C GLY A 424 -6.94 20.58 1.68
N GLN A 425 -5.84 19.89 1.44
CA GLN A 425 -5.18 19.81 0.11
C GLN A 425 -5.75 18.72 -0.79
N ALA A 426 -6.68 17.91 -0.28
CA ALA A 426 -7.33 16.86 -1.02
C ALA A 426 -8.69 17.30 -1.56
N ARG A 427 -9.03 16.81 -2.77
CA ARG A 427 -10.40 16.82 -3.28
C ARG A 427 -11.07 15.50 -2.92
N ILE A 428 -12.28 15.57 -2.37
CA ILE A 428 -13.04 14.40 -1.93
C ILE A 428 -14.31 14.28 -2.76
N ILE A 429 -14.50 13.14 -3.41
CA ILE A 429 -15.65 12.86 -4.25
C ILE A 429 -16.31 11.57 -3.75
N ALA A 430 -17.54 11.66 -3.32
CA ALA A 430 -18.36 10.51 -2.97
C ALA A 430 -19.46 10.31 -4.01
N ILE A 431 -19.67 9.09 -4.45
CA ILE A 431 -20.64 8.68 -5.49
C ILE A 431 -21.50 7.56 -4.92
N ASP A 432 -22.81 7.66 -5.13
CA ASP A 432 -23.78 6.64 -4.75
C ASP A 432 -24.81 6.41 -5.87
N THR A 433 -24.74 5.26 -6.53
CA THR A 433 -25.58 4.93 -7.69
C THR A 433 -26.57 3.81 -7.39
N PRO A 434 -27.79 3.84 -7.98
CA PRO A 434 -28.63 2.65 -7.98
C PRO A 434 -27.99 1.52 -8.79
N ASN A 435 -28.16 0.30 -8.36
CA ASN A 435 -27.69 -0.89 -9.08
C ASN A 435 -28.77 -1.37 -10.06
N ASP A 436 -29.02 -0.58 -11.10
CA ASP A 436 -30.05 -0.89 -12.11
C ASP A 436 -29.65 -0.46 -13.53
N GLN A 437 -30.51 -0.78 -14.52
CA GLN A 437 -30.26 -0.49 -15.93
C GLN A 437 -30.64 0.94 -16.33
N SER A 438 -31.37 1.70 -15.49
CA SER A 438 -31.83 3.06 -15.79
C SER A 438 -30.80 4.13 -15.42
N VAL A 439 -29.67 3.72 -14.80
CA VAL A 439 -28.61 4.61 -14.33
C VAL A 439 -28.03 5.45 -15.49
N SER A 440 -27.86 6.76 -15.27
CA SER A 440 -27.21 7.65 -16.23
C SER A 440 -25.73 7.29 -16.41
N PRO A 441 -25.19 7.31 -17.63
CA PRO A 441 -23.74 7.15 -17.84
C PRO A 441 -22.92 8.31 -17.25
N ASP A 442 -23.52 9.47 -17.03
CA ASP A 442 -22.89 10.61 -16.35
C ASP A 442 -22.84 10.38 -14.84
N TRP A 443 -21.71 9.87 -14.36
CA TRP A 443 -21.48 9.55 -12.96
C TRP A 443 -21.56 10.79 -12.04
N SER A 444 -21.28 11.98 -12.55
CA SER A 444 -21.25 13.20 -11.75
C SER A 444 -22.60 13.58 -11.15
N ARG A 445 -23.68 13.06 -11.72
CA ARG A 445 -25.06 13.24 -11.23
C ARG A 445 -25.34 12.50 -9.93
N TYR A 446 -24.45 11.58 -9.55
CA TYR A 446 -24.60 10.74 -8.37
C TYR A 446 -23.65 11.15 -7.23
N ARG A 447 -23.08 12.36 -7.31
CA ARG A 447 -22.26 12.90 -6.24
C ARG A 447 -23.10 13.15 -5.00
N VAL A 448 -22.58 12.67 -3.86
CA VAL A 448 -23.19 12.85 -2.53
C VAL A 448 -22.11 13.34 -1.54
N SER A 449 -22.50 13.68 -0.33
CA SER A 449 -21.54 13.92 0.75
C SER A 449 -21.03 12.59 1.34
N VAL A 450 -19.88 12.60 1.98
CA VAL A 450 -19.37 11.43 2.70
C VAL A 450 -20.29 11.09 3.87
N ASP A 451 -20.80 12.09 4.61
CA ASP A 451 -21.80 11.90 5.67
C ASP A 451 -23.03 11.11 5.18
N ALA A 452 -23.50 11.40 3.95
CA ALA A 452 -24.64 10.68 3.38
C ALA A 452 -24.31 9.20 3.09
N LEU A 453 -23.07 8.91 2.64
CA LEU A 453 -22.61 7.51 2.48
C LEU A 453 -22.47 6.79 3.81
N GLU A 454 -21.91 7.44 4.80
CA GLU A 454 -21.75 6.87 6.14
C GLU A 454 -23.10 6.59 6.80
N ALA A 455 -24.03 7.53 6.70
CA ALA A 455 -25.40 7.34 7.18
C ALA A 455 -26.12 6.17 6.48
N ALA A 456 -25.88 5.96 5.18
CA ALA A 456 -26.50 4.88 4.41
C ALA A 456 -25.85 3.51 4.63
N THR A 457 -24.55 3.47 4.93
CA THR A 457 -23.75 2.24 5.01
C THR A 457 -23.42 1.80 6.43
N GLY A 458 -23.40 2.73 7.39
CA GLY A 458 -22.92 2.51 8.76
C GLY A 458 -21.40 2.39 8.86
N LEU A 459 -20.66 2.85 7.85
CA LEU A 459 -19.21 2.83 7.79
C LEU A 459 -18.62 4.17 8.27
N ASP A 460 -17.37 4.14 8.77
CA ASP A 460 -16.54 5.32 9.06
C ASP A 460 -15.42 5.38 8.03
N LEU A 461 -15.64 6.15 6.95
CA LEU A 461 -14.83 6.09 5.73
C LEU A 461 -13.47 6.80 5.83
N LEU A 462 -13.33 7.74 6.73
CA LEU A 462 -12.12 8.55 6.94
C LEU A 462 -11.59 8.41 8.37
N SER A 463 -11.78 7.24 8.99
CA SER A 463 -11.58 6.97 10.42
C SER A 463 -10.17 7.25 10.96
N LYS A 464 -9.14 7.33 10.11
CA LYS A 464 -7.79 7.74 10.51
C LYS A 464 -7.59 9.26 10.61
N LEU A 465 -8.52 10.05 10.12
CA LEU A 465 -8.46 11.50 10.27
C LEU A 465 -9.02 11.94 11.64
N PRO A 466 -8.52 13.04 12.24
CA PRO A 466 -9.14 13.60 13.43
C PRO A 466 -10.61 13.96 13.20
N LEU A 467 -11.48 13.74 14.19
CA LEU A 467 -12.93 13.95 14.07
C LEU A 467 -13.30 15.36 13.53
N ALA A 468 -12.63 16.41 13.99
CA ALA A 468 -12.85 17.78 13.50
C ALA A 468 -12.54 17.93 12.00
N VAL A 469 -11.58 17.16 11.48
CA VAL A 469 -11.24 17.12 10.05
C VAL A 469 -12.31 16.36 9.28
N GLN A 470 -12.72 15.20 9.79
CA GLN A 470 -13.80 14.40 9.20
C GLN A 470 -15.07 15.27 9.06
N THR A 471 -15.56 15.86 10.15
CA THR A 471 -16.75 16.74 10.17
C THR A 471 -16.68 17.84 9.11
N ARG A 472 -15.50 18.41 8.88
CA ARG A 472 -15.33 19.46 7.87
C ARG A 472 -15.36 18.91 6.44
N LEU A 473 -14.73 17.76 6.20
CA LEU A 473 -14.52 17.21 4.85
C LEU A 473 -15.72 16.39 4.35
N GLN A 474 -16.50 15.82 5.26
CA GLN A 474 -17.57 14.88 4.94
C GLN A 474 -18.91 15.54 4.65
N LYS A 475 -19.12 16.79 5.11
CA LYS A 475 -20.41 17.48 5.13
C LYS A 475 -21.00 17.78 3.76
N SER A 476 -20.18 18.05 2.76
CA SER A 476 -20.67 18.57 1.46
C SER A 476 -20.28 17.66 0.31
N ALA A 477 -21.20 17.52 -0.65
CA ALA A 477 -20.90 16.86 -1.92
C ALA A 477 -19.92 17.70 -2.75
N ASP A 478 -19.03 17.04 -3.48
CA ASP A 478 -18.13 17.71 -4.43
C ASP A 478 -18.92 18.36 -5.57
N THR A 479 -18.57 19.59 -5.90
CA THR A 479 -19.14 20.35 -7.02
C THR A 479 -18.08 20.76 -8.05
N GLY A 480 -16.84 20.31 -7.85
CA GLY A 480 -15.73 20.67 -8.73
C GLY A 480 -15.88 20.12 -10.15
N PRO A 481 -15.09 20.63 -11.11
CA PRO A 481 -15.14 20.21 -12.50
C PRO A 481 -14.73 18.76 -12.67
N ILE A 482 -15.30 18.10 -13.70
CA ILE A 482 -15.03 16.71 -14.09
C ILE A 482 -14.31 16.59 -15.45
N ARG A 483 -13.86 17.72 -16.00
CA ARG A 483 -13.16 17.79 -17.29
C ARG A 483 -11.66 17.91 -17.07
#